data_2fc77560252b4b893c94ab718072a8c2
#
_entry.id   2fc77560252b4b893c94ab718072a8c2
#
_cell.length_a   1.000
_cell.length_b   1.000
_cell.length_c   1.000
_cell.angle_alpha   90.00
_cell.angle_beta   90.00
_cell.angle_gamma   90.00
#
_symmetry.space_group_name_H-M   'P 1'
#
loop_
_entity.id
_entity.type
_entity.pdbx_description
1 polymer ?
#
loop_
_entity_poly.entity_id
_entity_poly.type
_entity_poly.pdbx_seq_one_letter_code
_entity_poly.pdbx_strand_id
1 'polypeptide(L)'
;MRLIENTPEAGNLMGSMRFMGYTFNAAVSDILDNSISAAAKAIHIYFPTDGEIDNCYLAILDNGIGMNREELAQAMKYGSVDCNKERQPSDMGRYGLGMKSASLSQCRVLTVISKQGDEISGYSWDYNSIQGKSEWNMIEFESSELKMFPHFSDLIQQESGTLVIWQDFDIISKATNGLVYTTLKEYRYKLRNHIALIFHRFLNEPNGLKMYIDNAQVKGLDPFLSNSHKRKVLDELDIQIDDNNGVEHHIKAIPVVLPYKNNMTEADIKALGGVENMRIKQGFYLYRNKRLIIWGTWFGAQRTELTKNARIMIDIPNSLDDIWLIDVMKKNASMPKKVQNALRKAVETVKETSVRRETDRGRDNQQKKQITFIWDRIEDLKNPGFFYYKINRESEIFKLVRSKLDDEANTYVEELITEIEKGLPIQDLYIDSCNNVVKEISIDGRDNELFQKALFVIENCKDVYGDTPDDIKEIIEERIMTEEMFLKSDKLKTKLYKYFKL
;
A
#
# COMPACT_ATOMS: atom_id res chain seq x y z
N MET A 1 40.64 -31.32 24.48
CA MET A 1 40.29 -30.27 23.51
C MET A 1 41.29 -29.14 23.63
N ARG A 2 41.76 -28.59 22.52
CA ARG A 2 42.65 -27.40 22.49
C ARG A 2 41.87 -26.29 21.77
N LEU A 3 41.75 -25.13 22.41
CA LEU A 3 41.20 -23.93 21.79
C LEU A 3 42.30 -23.29 20.95
N ILE A 4 41.98 -22.92 19.72
CA ILE A 4 42.84 -22.15 18.82
C ILE A 4 42.10 -20.87 18.45
N GLU A 5 42.81 -19.77 18.40
CA GLU A 5 42.28 -18.51 17.91
C GLU A 5 42.05 -18.59 16.39
N ASN A 6 40.86 -18.19 15.93
CA ASN A 6 40.49 -18.22 14.52
C ASN A 6 39.75 -16.92 14.17
N THR A 7 40.49 -15.81 14.17
CA THR A 7 39.95 -14.51 13.80
C THR A 7 39.77 -14.45 12.30
N PRO A 8 38.55 -14.13 11.81
CA PRO A 8 38.30 -14.04 10.36
C PRO A 8 39.03 -12.84 9.73
N GLU A 9 39.51 -13.02 8.50
CA GLU A 9 40.14 -11.95 7.72
C GLU A 9 39.09 -10.86 7.38
N ALA A 10 39.43 -9.60 7.65
CA ALA A 10 38.54 -8.47 7.50
C ALA A 10 37.98 -8.34 6.06
N GLY A 11 38.86 -8.40 5.06
CA GLY A 11 38.49 -8.27 3.66
C GLY A 11 37.54 -9.36 3.18
N ASN A 12 37.79 -10.63 3.58
CA ASN A 12 36.95 -11.76 3.17
C ASN A 12 35.58 -11.75 3.85
N LEU A 13 35.52 -11.48 5.16
CA LEU A 13 34.25 -11.42 5.88
C LEU A 13 33.41 -10.23 5.40
N MET A 14 33.98 -9.04 5.28
CA MET A 14 33.30 -7.86 4.78
C MET A 14 32.82 -8.05 3.34
N GLY A 15 33.66 -8.68 2.48
CA GLY A 15 33.29 -9.04 1.12
C GLY A 15 32.06 -9.94 1.07
N SER A 16 32.00 -10.98 1.92
CA SER A 16 30.85 -11.88 2.02
C SER A 16 29.59 -11.18 2.50
N MET A 17 29.71 -10.28 3.49
CA MET A 17 28.57 -9.50 4.01
C MET A 17 27.98 -8.54 2.99
N ARG A 18 28.76 -8.05 2.01
CA ARG A 18 28.25 -7.20 0.93
C ARG A 18 27.19 -7.89 0.06
N PHE A 19 27.19 -9.21 -0.02
CA PHE A 19 26.27 -10.00 -0.83
C PHE A 19 25.07 -10.57 -0.03
N MET A 20 24.73 -9.99 1.11
CA MET A 20 23.57 -10.42 1.92
C MET A 20 22.20 -10.19 1.25
N GLY A 21 22.15 -9.67 0.01
CA GLY A 21 20.91 -9.53 -0.76
C GLY A 21 20.05 -8.29 -0.43
N TYR A 22 20.66 -7.25 0.16
CA TYR A 22 19.97 -5.97 0.30
C TYR A 22 19.59 -5.37 -1.05
N THR A 23 18.35 -4.90 -1.16
CA THR A 23 17.97 -3.95 -2.21
C THR A 23 18.34 -2.55 -1.78
N PHE A 24 18.52 -1.64 -2.74
CA PHE A 24 18.82 -0.23 -2.45
C PHE A 24 17.81 0.40 -1.47
N ASN A 25 16.51 0.21 -1.72
CA ASN A 25 15.46 0.74 -0.85
C ASN A 25 15.53 0.19 0.59
N ALA A 26 15.79 -1.11 0.74
CA ALA A 26 15.91 -1.73 2.06
C ALA A 26 17.15 -1.21 2.81
N ALA A 27 18.27 -1.06 2.09
CA ALA A 27 19.50 -0.55 2.67
C ALA A 27 19.34 0.90 3.18
N VAL A 28 18.75 1.78 2.37
CA VAL A 28 18.43 3.15 2.80
C VAL A 28 17.47 3.13 3.99
N SER A 29 16.45 2.27 3.97
CA SER A 29 15.48 2.19 5.07
C SER A 29 16.10 1.82 6.40
N ASP A 30 17.13 0.97 6.42
CA ASP A 30 17.84 0.62 7.66
C ASP A 30 18.65 1.80 8.21
N ILE A 31 19.16 2.69 7.34
CA ILE A 31 19.77 3.96 7.79
C ILE A 31 18.69 4.88 8.40
N LEU A 32 17.54 5.00 7.74
CA LEU A 32 16.43 5.82 8.24
C LEU A 32 15.89 5.30 9.59
N ASP A 33 15.87 3.98 9.81
CA ASP A 33 15.53 3.39 11.11
C ASP A 33 16.47 3.85 12.22
N ASN A 34 17.78 3.97 11.93
CA ASN A 34 18.76 4.47 12.90
C ASN A 34 18.50 5.95 13.22
N SER A 35 18.21 6.77 12.20
CA SER A 35 17.84 8.18 12.39
C SER A 35 16.56 8.34 13.23
N ILE A 36 15.56 7.47 13.02
CA ILE A 36 14.33 7.44 13.83
C ILE A 36 14.64 7.04 15.28
N SER A 37 15.50 6.03 15.47
CA SER A 37 15.95 5.60 16.80
C SER A 37 16.72 6.68 17.53
N ALA A 38 17.46 7.52 16.79
CA ALA A 38 18.13 8.72 17.29
C ALA A 38 17.19 9.90 17.53
N ALA A 39 15.86 9.68 17.51
CA ALA A 39 14.83 10.70 17.72
C ALA A 39 14.87 11.89 16.74
N ALA A 40 15.37 11.69 15.54
CA ALA A 40 15.39 12.71 14.49
C ALA A 40 13.97 13.24 14.20
N LYS A 41 13.86 14.55 13.98
CA LYS A 41 12.62 15.21 13.54
C LYS A 41 12.61 15.55 12.06
N ALA A 42 13.80 15.61 11.45
CA ALA A 42 13.99 15.84 10.03
C ALA A 42 15.10 14.93 9.51
N ILE A 43 14.86 14.30 8.34
CA ILE A 43 15.85 13.50 7.63
C ILE A 43 15.88 13.96 6.19
N HIS A 44 17.07 14.27 5.68
CA HIS A 44 17.32 14.69 4.32
C HIS A 44 18.13 13.63 3.58
N ILE A 45 17.67 13.23 2.40
CA ILE A 45 18.33 12.26 1.52
C ILE A 45 18.71 13.01 0.26
N TYR A 46 20.00 13.05 -0.04
CA TYR A 46 20.55 13.78 -1.19
C TYR A 46 21.13 12.80 -2.19
N PHE A 47 20.70 12.94 -3.43
CA PHE A 47 21.22 12.24 -4.59
C PHE A 47 22.18 13.13 -5.38
N PRO A 48 23.07 12.55 -6.21
CA PRO A 48 24.00 13.35 -6.99
C PRO A 48 23.26 14.24 -7.99
N THR A 49 23.76 15.46 -8.15
CA THR A 49 23.27 16.44 -9.13
C THR A 49 23.98 16.26 -10.49
N ASP A 50 23.51 16.98 -11.54
CA ASP A 50 24.09 16.88 -12.89
C ASP A 50 25.58 17.32 -12.93
N GLY A 51 26.07 18.06 -11.94
CA GLY A 51 27.50 18.43 -11.80
C GLY A 51 28.36 17.35 -11.12
N GLU A 52 27.77 16.24 -10.64
CA GLU A 52 28.44 15.23 -9.81
C GLU A 52 28.41 13.84 -10.46
N ILE A 53 28.32 13.78 -11.81
CA ILE A 53 28.18 12.53 -12.56
C ILE A 53 29.36 11.58 -12.31
N ASP A 54 30.58 12.10 -12.27
CA ASP A 54 31.80 11.31 -12.08
C ASP A 54 32.09 10.97 -10.62
N ASN A 55 31.47 11.70 -9.66
CA ASN A 55 31.65 11.55 -8.24
C ASN A 55 30.32 11.30 -7.53
N CYS A 56 29.57 10.30 -8.01
CA CYS A 56 28.27 9.96 -7.45
C CYS A 56 28.35 9.60 -5.96
N TYR A 57 27.48 10.22 -5.16
CA TYR A 57 27.28 9.86 -3.77
C TYR A 57 25.78 9.74 -3.44
N LEU A 58 25.47 9.10 -2.31
CA LEU A 58 24.21 9.23 -1.60
C LEU A 58 24.53 9.77 -0.22
N ALA A 59 23.89 10.86 0.19
CA ALA A 59 24.04 11.39 1.55
C ALA A 59 22.71 11.38 2.29
N ILE A 60 22.73 10.93 3.56
CA ILE A 60 21.57 10.92 4.45
C ILE A 60 21.95 11.71 5.70
N LEU A 61 21.29 12.83 5.90
CA LEU A 61 21.50 13.76 7.01
C LEU A 61 20.27 13.77 7.91
N ASP A 62 20.46 13.49 9.18
CA ASP A 62 19.43 13.63 10.20
C ASP A 62 19.79 14.68 11.25
N ASN A 63 18.79 15.14 11.99
CA ASN A 63 18.93 16.03 13.13
C ASN A 63 18.60 15.30 14.45
N GLY A 64 19.00 14.06 14.58
CA GLY A 64 18.89 13.28 15.81
C GLY A 64 19.86 13.73 16.90
N ILE A 65 19.95 12.94 17.97
CA ILE A 65 20.81 13.25 19.12
C ILE A 65 22.30 13.31 18.80
N GLY A 66 22.72 12.74 17.64
CA GLY A 66 24.13 12.60 17.28
C GLY A 66 24.87 11.60 18.16
N MET A 67 26.18 11.52 17.96
CA MET A 67 27.11 10.66 18.68
C MET A 67 28.42 11.41 18.96
N ASN A 68 28.98 11.28 20.14
CA ASN A 68 30.34 11.71 20.42
C ASN A 68 31.36 10.76 19.75
N ARG A 69 32.66 11.07 19.84
CA ARG A 69 33.71 10.30 19.16
C ARG A 69 33.73 8.82 19.56
N GLU A 70 33.57 8.52 20.84
CA GLU A 70 33.62 7.15 21.36
C GLU A 70 32.37 6.37 20.93
N GLU A 71 31.20 6.98 21.03
CA GLU A 71 29.92 6.40 20.60
C GLU A 71 29.94 6.11 19.10
N LEU A 72 30.43 7.05 18.27
CA LEU A 72 30.52 6.87 16.82
C LEU A 72 31.53 5.75 16.47
N ALA A 73 32.70 5.72 17.11
CA ALA A 73 33.67 4.66 16.90
C ALA A 73 33.07 3.28 17.26
N GLN A 74 32.33 3.20 18.37
CA GLN A 74 31.64 1.97 18.77
C GLN A 74 30.50 1.63 17.81
N ALA A 75 29.72 2.60 17.33
CA ALA A 75 28.67 2.38 16.34
C ALA A 75 29.22 1.89 14.99
N MET A 76 30.42 2.33 14.61
CA MET A 76 31.11 1.88 13.39
C MET A 76 31.75 0.51 13.52
N LYS A 77 32.01 0.01 14.74
CA LYS A 77 32.60 -1.32 14.97
C LYS A 77 31.65 -2.44 14.56
N TYR A 78 32.13 -3.44 13.80
CA TYR A 78 31.35 -4.64 13.49
C TYR A 78 31.09 -5.47 14.74
N GLY A 79 29.83 -5.97 14.90
CA GLY A 79 29.44 -6.76 16.06
C GLY A 79 29.47 -5.98 17.39
N SER A 80 29.23 -4.68 17.35
CA SER A 80 29.27 -3.79 18.52
C SER A 80 28.14 -4.03 19.54
N VAL A 81 27.07 -4.72 19.16
CA VAL A 81 25.90 -4.95 20.01
C VAL A 81 25.71 -6.45 20.20
N ASP A 82 25.57 -6.87 21.47
CA ASP A 82 25.18 -8.23 21.80
C ASP A 82 23.69 -8.43 21.48
N CYS A 83 23.39 -9.34 20.55
CA CYS A 83 22.04 -9.65 20.12
C CYS A 83 21.15 -10.26 21.23
N ASN A 84 21.74 -10.70 22.35
CA ASN A 84 21.02 -11.28 23.49
C ASN A 84 20.68 -10.27 24.60
N LYS A 85 21.14 -9.01 24.51
CA LYS A 85 20.77 -8.00 25.50
C LYS A 85 19.31 -7.60 25.38
N GLU A 86 18.65 -7.38 26.51
CA GLU A 86 17.33 -6.77 26.57
C GLU A 86 17.33 -5.40 25.85
N ARG A 87 16.32 -5.16 25.03
CA ARG A 87 16.20 -3.99 24.19
C ARG A 87 15.12 -3.07 24.69
N GLN A 88 15.32 -1.79 24.43
CA GLN A 88 14.23 -0.83 24.60
C GLN A 88 13.11 -1.13 23.59
N PRO A 89 11.82 -1.03 24.00
CA PRO A 89 10.69 -1.24 23.09
C PRO A 89 10.72 -0.35 21.84
N SER A 90 11.40 0.80 21.90
CA SER A 90 11.55 1.75 20.81
C SER A 90 12.63 1.40 19.79
N ASP A 91 13.51 0.44 20.08
CA ASP A 91 14.62 0.10 19.20
C ASP A 91 14.14 -0.48 17.86
N MET A 92 14.57 0.17 16.76
CA MET A 92 14.29 -0.28 15.39
C MET A 92 15.34 -1.30 14.88
N GLY A 93 16.59 -1.24 15.42
CA GLY A 93 17.69 -2.13 15.05
C GLY A 93 17.70 -3.44 15.83
N ARG A 94 18.21 -4.53 15.24
CA ARG A 94 18.29 -5.84 15.90
C ARG A 94 19.71 -6.34 16.18
N TYR A 95 20.61 -6.19 15.23
CA TYR A 95 21.88 -6.95 15.24
C TYR A 95 23.12 -6.06 15.32
N GLY A 96 23.02 -4.73 15.41
CA GLY A 96 24.16 -3.83 15.36
C GLY A 96 24.98 -3.90 14.06
N LEU A 97 24.46 -4.60 13.07
CA LEU A 97 25.07 -4.81 11.76
C LEU A 97 24.38 -3.99 10.65
N GLY A 98 23.13 -3.57 10.87
CA GLY A 98 22.25 -3.01 9.82
C GLY A 98 22.90 -1.90 9.04
N MET A 99 23.39 -0.82 9.69
CA MET A 99 24.01 0.31 9.01
C MET A 99 25.17 -0.11 8.10
N LYS A 100 26.12 -0.88 8.65
CA LYS A 100 27.34 -1.27 7.95
C LYS A 100 27.07 -2.25 6.81
N SER A 101 26.33 -3.34 7.09
CA SER A 101 26.00 -4.35 6.08
C SER A 101 25.08 -3.79 5.00
N ALA A 102 24.09 -2.99 5.36
CA ALA A 102 23.21 -2.33 4.41
C ALA A 102 24.01 -1.39 3.48
N SER A 103 24.81 -0.49 4.07
CA SER A 103 25.62 0.46 3.31
C SER A 103 26.61 -0.20 2.38
N LEU A 104 27.45 -1.10 2.91
CA LEU A 104 28.50 -1.76 2.13
C LEU A 104 27.96 -2.78 1.13
N SER A 105 26.70 -3.18 1.22
CA SER A 105 26.02 -3.92 0.16
C SER A 105 25.70 -3.06 -1.07
N GLN A 106 25.76 -1.73 -0.96
CA GLN A 106 25.45 -0.78 -2.05
C GLN A 106 26.69 -0.05 -2.55
N CYS A 107 27.65 0.23 -1.68
CA CYS A 107 28.84 1.02 -1.98
C CYS A 107 30.13 0.35 -1.47
N ARG A 108 31.28 0.86 -1.88
CA ARG A 108 32.57 0.40 -1.33
C ARG A 108 33.08 1.32 -0.20
N VAL A 109 32.60 2.55 -0.18
CA VAL A 109 33.03 3.54 0.84
C VAL A 109 31.81 4.03 1.61
N LEU A 110 31.79 3.75 2.91
CA LEU A 110 30.81 4.23 3.88
C LEU A 110 31.49 5.21 4.80
N THR A 111 31.09 6.47 4.76
CA THR A 111 31.54 7.50 5.71
C THR A 111 30.39 7.91 6.61
N VAL A 112 30.64 8.00 7.91
CA VAL A 112 29.67 8.52 8.88
C VAL A 112 30.33 9.64 9.67
N ILE A 113 29.67 10.81 9.66
CA ILE A 113 30.09 12.00 10.41
C ILE A 113 28.96 12.30 11.38
N SER A 114 29.29 12.51 12.66
CA SER A 114 28.29 12.82 13.67
C SER A 114 28.70 14.03 14.49
N LYS A 115 27.68 14.80 14.88
CA LYS A 115 27.79 15.98 15.73
C LYS A 115 26.92 15.81 16.96
N GLN A 116 27.51 16.01 18.13
CA GLN A 116 26.81 16.05 19.40
C GLN A 116 27.32 17.28 20.20
N GLY A 117 26.50 18.34 20.26
CA GLY A 117 26.93 19.64 20.80
C GLY A 117 28.05 20.23 19.96
N ASP A 118 29.19 20.54 20.60
CA ASP A 118 30.37 21.10 19.94
C ASP A 118 31.33 20.06 19.36
N GLU A 119 31.13 18.80 19.71
CA GLU A 119 31.98 17.68 19.24
C GLU A 119 31.53 17.20 17.88
N ILE A 120 32.49 17.06 16.94
CA ILE A 120 32.26 16.53 15.60
C ILE A 120 33.36 15.52 15.30
N SER A 121 32.96 14.32 14.91
CA SER A 121 33.86 13.24 14.53
C SER A 121 33.39 12.53 13.27
N GLY A 122 34.29 11.89 12.55
CA GLY A 122 33.97 11.17 11.33
C GLY A 122 34.85 9.94 11.15
N TYR A 123 34.21 8.83 10.72
CA TYR A 123 34.90 7.59 10.42
C TYR A 123 34.43 7.02 9.09
N SER A 124 35.31 6.27 8.42
CA SER A 124 34.98 5.59 7.17
C SER A 124 35.42 4.14 7.15
N TRP A 125 34.57 3.28 6.60
CA TRP A 125 34.92 1.97 6.08
C TRP A 125 35.12 2.10 4.57
N ASP A 126 36.38 1.92 4.14
CA ASP A 126 36.75 1.83 2.72
C ASP A 126 37.14 0.40 2.36
N TYR A 127 36.22 -0.29 1.69
CA TYR A 127 36.44 -1.67 1.28
C TYR A 127 37.64 -1.82 0.31
N ASN A 128 37.98 -0.77 -0.46
CA ASN A 128 39.15 -0.80 -1.34
C ASN A 128 40.46 -0.90 -0.54
N SER A 129 40.52 -0.28 0.62
CA SER A 129 41.67 -0.32 1.50
C SER A 129 41.81 -1.61 2.33
N ILE A 130 40.69 -2.33 2.55
CA ILE A 130 40.59 -3.53 3.39
C ILE A 130 40.64 -4.82 2.56
N GLN A 131 40.24 -4.77 1.30
CA GLN A 131 40.19 -5.94 0.43
C GLN A 131 41.53 -6.65 0.36
N GLY A 132 41.54 -7.97 0.68
CA GLY A 132 42.75 -8.75 0.71
C GLY A 132 43.64 -8.58 1.95
N LYS A 133 43.16 -7.87 2.99
CA LYS A 133 43.85 -7.68 4.26
C LYS A 133 43.15 -8.41 5.40
N SER A 134 43.92 -8.80 6.38
CA SER A 134 43.43 -9.46 7.60
C SER A 134 42.99 -8.45 8.69
N GLU A 135 43.47 -7.24 8.62
CA GLU A 135 43.30 -6.20 9.63
C GLU A 135 41.99 -5.46 9.52
N TRP A 136 41.34 -5.19 10.64
CA TRP A 136 40.13 -4.43 10.78
C TRP A 136 40.43 -2.95 11.02
N ASN A 137 40.94 -2.23 10.00
CA ASN A 137 41.32 -0.84 10.11
C ASN A 137 40.22 0.05 9.54
N MET A 138 39.75 0.97 10.35
CA MET A 138 38.79 2.02 10.00
C MET A 138 39.54 3.36 9.85
N ILE A 139 39.14 4.19 8.90
CA ILE A 139 39.71 5.52 8.71
C ILE A 139 39.03 6.47 9.69
N GLU A 140 39.82 7.23 10.47
CA GLU A 140 39.38 8.36 11.26
C GLU A 140 39.83 9.65 10.58
N PHE A 141 38.96 10.64 10.51
CA PHE A 141 39.23 11.91 9.85
C PHE A 141 39.58 13.02 10.88
N GLU A 142 40.56 13.83 10.54
CA GLU A 142 40.81 15.09 11.25
C GLU A 142 39.70 16.10 10.94
N SER A 143 39.42 17.04 11.86
CA SER A 143 38.35 18.04 11.70
C SER A 143 38.48 18.89 10.43
N SER A 144 39.72 19.10 9.94
CA SER A 144 39.99 19.82 8.70
C SER A 144 39.55 19.06 7.45
N GLU A 145 39.63 17.71 7.49
CA GLU A 145 39.31 16.82 6.38
C GLU A 145 37.79 16.64 6.23
N LEU A 146 37.04 16.74 7.34
CA LEU A 146 35.58 16.61 7.32
C LEU A 146 34.89 17.62 6.42
N LYS A 147 35.52 18.83 6.22
CA LYS A 147 34.96 19.90 5.40
C LYS A 147 34.82 19.55 3.92
N MET A 148 35.52 18.52 3.43
CA MET A 148 35.48 18.11 2.03
C MET A 148 34.24 17.29 1.71
N PHE A 149 33.56 16.73 2.71
CA PHE A 149 32.41 15.88 2.49
C PHE A 149 31.15 16.69 2.10
N PRO A 150 30.35 16.17 1.14
CA PRO A 150 29.11 16.83 0.77
C PRO A 150 28.17 16.92 1.98
N HIS A 151 27.42 18.02 2.07
CA HIS A 151 26.47 18.31 3.16
C HIS A 151 27.07 18.42 4.56
N PHE A 152 28.40 18.46 4.71
CA PHE A 152 29.03 18.77 6.01
C PHE A 152 28.62 20.13 6.54
N SER A 153 28.53 21.15 5.67
CA SER A 153 28.03 22.47 6.03
C SER A 153 26.62 22.46 6.62
N ASP A 154 25.78 21.58 6.14
CA ASP A 154 24.40 21.46 6.62
C ASP A 154 24.36 20.77 8.01
N LEU A 155 25.24 19.79 8.25
CA LEU A 155 25.40 19.14 9.56
C LEU A 155 25.88 20.12 10.64
N ILE A 156 26.88 20.93 10.35
CA ILE A 156 27.41 21.87 11.36
C ILE A 156 26.43 22.97 11.74
N GLN A 157 25.47 23.32 10.89
CA GLN A 157 24.39 24.27 11.20
C GLN A 157 23.36 23.71 12.17
N GLN A 158 23.30 22.39 12.37
CA GLN A 158 22.41 21.75 13.32
C GLN A 158 23.04 21.74 14.72
N GLU A 159 22.20 21.62 15.75
CA GLU A 159 22.65 21.43 17.13
C GLU A 159 23.32 20.09 17.30
N SER A 160 22.70 19.03 16.75
CA SER A 160 23.18 17.65 16.72
C SER A 160 22.66 16.93 15.46
N GLY A 161 23.26 15.79 15.14
CA GLY A 161 22.81 14.98 14.03
C GLY A 161 23.87 14.04 13.48
N THR A 162 23.49 13.26 12.47
CA THR A 162 24.39 12.32 11.81
C THR A 162 24.26 12.43 10.30
N LEU A 163 25.39 12.40 9.61
CA LEU A 163 25.53 12.42 8.16
C LEU A 163 26.17 11.11 7.72
N VAL A 164 25.43 10.31 6.98
CA VAL A 164 25.87 9.04 6.38
C VAL A 164 26.07 9.26 4.88
N ILE A 165 27.25 8.90 4.37
CA ILE A 165 27.61 9.10 2.97
C ILE A 165 28.05 7.78 2.36
N TRP A 166 27.47 7.41 1.20
CA TRP A 166 27.84 6.28 0.38
C TRP A 166 28.55 6.77 -0.88
N GLN A 167 29.69 6.18 -1.17
CA GLN A 167 30.48 6.49 -2.37
C GLN A 167 31.04 5.19 -2.99
N ASP A 168 31.44 5.24 -4.25
CA ASP A 168 31.94 4.09 -5.01
C ASP A 168 30.90 2.95 -5.12
N PHE A 169 29.91 3.14 -5.99
CA PHE A 169 28.79 2.21 -6.23
C PHE A 169 29.19 1.11 -7.23
N ASP A 170 30.16 0.27 -6.89
CA ASP A 170 30.73 -0.75 -7.78
C ASP A 170 29.71 -1.79 -8.27
N ILE A 171 28.75 -2.19 -7.42
CA ILE A 171 27.70 -3.16 -7.80
C ILE A 171 26.77 -2.56 -8.83
N ILE A 172 26.34 -1.31 -8.65
CA ILE A 172 25.52 -0.59 -9.64
C ILE A 172 26.32 -0.39 -10.92
N SER A 173 27.58 0.06 -10.81
CA SER A 173 28.47 0.27 -11.95
C SER A 173 28.62 -0.98 -12.81
N LYS A 174 28.89 -2.13 -12.18
CA LYS A 174 29.01 -3.42 -12.88
C LYS A 174 27.69 -3.87 -13.52
N ALA A 175 26.57 -3.70 -12.82
CA ALA A 175 25.26 -4.11 -13.33
C ALA A 175 24.75 -3.26 -14.50
N THR A 176 25.23 -2.01 -14.63
CA THR A 176 24.70 -1.00 -15.56
C THR A 176 25.76 -0.45 -16.53
N ASN A 177 26.90 -1.15 -16.68
CA ASN A 177 28.00 -0.71 -17.54
C ASN A 177 28.45 0.74 -17.27
N GLY A 178 28.59 1.11 -16.00
CA GLY A 178 29.04 2.42 -15.57
C GLY A 178 27.96 3.50 -15.45
N LEU A 179 26.69 3.21 -15.75
CA LEU A 179 25.60 4.20 -15.71
C LEU A 179 25.10 4.46 -14.27
N VAL A 180 26.00 4.72 -13.34
CA VAL A 180 25.69 4.90 -11.90
C VAL A 180 24.74 6.07 -11.67
N TYR A 181 25.04 7.24 -12.22
CA TYR A 181 24.24 8.46 -12.07
C TYR A 181 22.79 8.26 -12.54
N THR A 182 22.61 7.70 -13.75
CA THR A 182 21.28 7.44 -14.32
C THR A 182 20.50 6.46 -13.46
N THR A 183 21.16 5.42 -12.96
CA THR A 183 20.53 4.41 -12.10
C THR A 183 20.13 4.99 -10.75
N LEU A 184 20.96 5.84 -10.15
CA LEU A 184 20.61 6.53 -8.91
C LEU A 184 19.40 7.48 -9.08
N LYS A 185 19.28 8.15 -10.25
CA LYS A 185 18.08 8.93 -10.59
C LYS A 185 16.80 8.08 -10.61
N GLU A 186 16.86 6.86 -11.16
CA GLU A 186 15.71 5.95 -11.13
C GLU A 186 15.42 5.46 -9.71
N TYR A 187 16.46 5.13 -8.95
CA TYR A 187 16.32 4.70 -7.55
C TYR A 187 15.70 5.77 -6.68
N ARG A 188 16.00 7.06 -6.90
CA ARG A 188 15.38 8.19 -6.22
C ARG A 188 13.86 8.15 -6.29
N TYR A 189 13.29 7.89 -7.47
CA TYR A 189 11.84 7.81 -7.65
C TYR A 189 11.24 6.59 -6.93
N LYS A 190 11.88 5.43 -7.07
CA LYS A 190 11.43 4.18 -6.40
C LYS A 190 11.52 4.31 -4.88
N LEU A 191 12.59 4.92 -4.39
CA LEU A 191 12.82 5.16 -2.96
C LEU A 191 11.75 6.07 -2.36
N ARG A 192 11.36 7.16 -3.06
CA ARG A 192 10.31 8.07 -2.60
C ARG A 192 9.01 7.33 -2.30
N ASN A 193 8.55 6.48 -3.22
CA ASN A 193 7.34 5.71 -3.05
C ASN A 193 7.46 4.66 -1.93
N HIS A 194 8.63 4.06 -1.80
CA HIS A 194 8.93 3.08 -0.76
C HIS A 194 8.89 3.71 0.63
N ILE A 195 9.60 4.82 0.85
CA ILE A 195 9.61 5.57 2.11
C ILE A 195 8.20 6.07 2.45
N ALA A 196 7.50 6.66 1.48
CA ALA A 196 6.14 7.14 1.65
C ALA A 196 5.19 6.05 2.16
N LEU A 197 5.39 4.80 1.77
CA LEU A 197 4.58 3.67 2.23
C LEU A 197 5.06 3.13 3.59
N ILE A 198 6.35 2.79 3.73
CA ILE A 198 6.80 2.05 4.91
C ILE A 198 6.88 2.91 6.18
N PHE A 199 7.11 4.22 6.03
CA PHE A 199 7.16 5.18 7.14
C PHE A 199 5.91 6.06 7.24
N HIS A 200 4.81 5.73 6.54
CA HIS A 200 3.63 6.60 6.48
C HIS A 200 3.07 6.97 7.86
N ARG A 201 3.14 6.08 8.86
CA ARG A 201 2.66 6.39 10.21
C ARG A 201 3.49 7.48 10.89
N PHE A 202 4.82 7.51 10.68
CA PHE A 202 5.69 8.58 11.19
C PHE A 202 5.48 9.90 10.42
N LEU A 203 5.29 9.80 9.10
CA LEU A 203 5.16 10.96 8.22
C LEU A 203 3.80 11.67 8.32
N ASN A 204 2.75 10.95 8.71
CA ASN A 204 1.38 11.47 8.80
C ASN A 204 0.98 11.88 10.21
N GLU A 205 1.83 11.69 11.23
CA GLU A 205 1.57 12.18 12.58
C GLU A 205 1.61 13.71 12.63
N PRO A 206 0.68 14.36 13.36
CA PRO A 206 0.79 15.79 13.63
C PRO A 206 2.13 16.10 14.31
N ASN A 207 2.91 17.05 13.75
CA ASN A 207 4.27 17.34 14.19
C ASN A 207 5.24 16.15 14.18
N GLY A 208 4.92 15.12 13.36
CA GLY A 208 5.72 13.93 13.19
C GLY A 208 7.02 14.18 12.42
N LEU A 209 7.71 13.07 12.15
CA LEU A 209 8.94 13.06 11.38
C LEU A 209 8.73 13.64 9.97
N LYS A 210 9.65 14.50 9.53
CA LYS A 210 9.70 15.01 8.17
C LYS A 210 10.87 14.38 7.42
N MET A 211 10.59 13.81 6.25
CA MET A 211 11.62 13.29 5.36
C MET A 211 11.61 14.04 4.05
N TYR A 212 12.81 14.32 3.53
CA TYR A 212 13.03 15.05 2.29
C TYR A 212 13.94 14.25 1.37
N ILE A 213 13.63 14.25 0.08
CA ILE A 213 14.52 13.77 -0.98
C ILE A 213 14.81 14.96 -1.89
N ASP A 214 16.09 15.38 -1.98
CA ASP A 214 16.54 16.59 -2.69
C ASP A 214 15.64 17.78 -2.36
N ASN A 215 15.48 18.07 -1.07
CA ASN A 215 14.66 19.15 -0.50
C ASN A 215 13.14 19.06 -0.75
N ALA A 216 12.67 18.06 -1.49
CA ALA A 216 11.24 17.82 -1.69
C ALA A 216 10.66 16.88 -0.63
N GLN A 217 9.74 17.39 0.19
CA GLN A 217 9.14 16.61 1.28
C GLN A 217 8.43 15.34 0.76
N VAL A 218 8.66 14.24 1.46
CA VAL A 218 7.93 12.98 1.26
C VAL A 218 6.67 12.99 2.12
N LYS A 219 5.51 12.80 1.48
CA LYS A 219 4.23 12.65 2.18
C LYS A 219 3.92 11.16 2.35
N GLY A 220 3.45 10.77 3.52
CA GLY A 220 3.10 9.38 3.80
C GLY A 220 1.90 8.90 2.98
N LEU A 221 2.03 7.72 2.38
CA LEU A 221 0.97 7.04 1.65
C LEU A 221 0.29 6.04 2.58
N ASP A 222 -0.85 6.43 3.14
CA ASP A 222 -1.61 5.56 4.04
C ASP A 222 -2.37 4.48 3.26
N PRO A 223 -2.00 3.19 3.40
CA PRO A 223 -2.66 2.12 2.68
C PRO A 223 -4.07 1.80 3.19
N PHE A 224 -4.48 2.35 4.32
CA PHE A 224 -5.79 2.13 4.93
C PHE A 224 -6.78 3.26 4.70
N LEU A 225 -6.36 4.33 4.02
CA LEU A 225 -7.17 5.53 3.79
C LEU A 225 -7.81 6.04 5.08
N SER A 226 -6.99 6.24 6.12
CA SER A 226 -7.47 6.57 7.48
C SER A 226 -8.34 7.83 7.53
N ASN A 227 -8.17 8.74 6.60
CA ASN A 227 -8.95 9.97 6.48
C ASN A 227 -10.26 9.79 5.68
N SER A 228 -10.50 8.62 5.08
CA SER A 228 -11.73 8.38 4.32
C SER A 228 -12.86 7.90 5.23
N HIS A 229 -13.96 8.64 5.29
CA HIS A 229 -15.16 8.26 6.05
C HIS A 229 -15.88 7.05 5.45
N LYS A 230 -15.60 6.70 4.19
CA LYS A 230 -16.24 5.57 3.50
C LYS A 230 -15.55 4.23 3.71
N ARG A 231 -14.37 4.20 4.38
CA ARG A 231 -13.77 2.93 4.81
C ARG A 231 -14.58 2.30 5.93
N LYS A 232 -14.56 0.99 6.03
CA LYS A 232 -15.17 0.26 7.14
C LYS A 232 -14.07 -0.39 7.98
N VAL A 233 -13.96 0.01 9.23
CA VAL A 233 -13.13 -0.65 10.23
C VAL A 233 -13.99 -1.66 10.93
N LEU A 234 -13.55 -2.91 11.00
CA LEU A 234 -14.22 -3.99 11.72
C LEU A 234 -13.64 -4.09 13.14
N ASP A 235 -14.22 -4.96 13.96
CA ASP A 235 -13.81 -5.13 15.34
C ASP A 235 -12.34 -5.51 15.47
N GLU A 236 -11.64 -4.82 16.35
CA GLU A 236 -10.25 -5.12 16.71
C GLU A 236 -10.18 -6.48 17.40
N LEU A 237 -9.17 -7.26 17.05
CA LEU A 237 -8.87 -8.54 17.68
C LEU A 237 -7.63 -8.39 18.53
N ASP A 238 -7.71 -8.81 19.77
CA ASP A 238 -6.59 -8.97 20.68
C ASP A 238 -6.19 -10.46 20.71
N ILE A 239 -4.98 -10.75 20.27
CA ILE A 239 -4.46 -12.12 20.14
C ILE A 239 -3.33 -12.30 21.15
N GLN A 240 -3.55 -13.20 22.10
CA GLN A 240 -2.55 -13.59 23.08
C GLN A 240 -1.59 -14.62 22.48
N ILE A 241 -0.30 -14.37 22.62
CA ILE A 241 0.78 -15.26 22.18
C ILE A 241 1.91 -15.26 23.22
N ASP A 242 2.39 -16.43 23.55
CA ASP A 242 3.54 -16.58 24.44
C ASP A 242 4.83 -16.49 23.62
N ASP A 243 5.84 -15.80 24.15
CA ASP A 243 7.19 -15.81 23.57
C ASP A 243 7.94 -17.11 23.92
N ASN A 244 9.18 -17.23 23.43
CA ASN A 244 10.02 -18.42 23.68
C ASN A 244 10.39 -18.61 25.16
N ASN A 245 10.20 -17.58 26.00
CA ASN A 245 10.44 -17.59 27.44
C ASN A 245 9.16 -17.84 28.24
N GLY A 246 8.01 -18.01 27.59
CA GLY A 246 6.71 -18.19 28.22
C GLY A 246 6.09 -16.90 28.73
N VAL A 247 6.57 -15.73 28.29
CA VAL A 247 5.96 -14.43 28.59
C VAL A 247 4.82 -14.18 27.60
N GLU A 248 3.65 -13.83 28.15
CA GLU A 248 2.47 -13.53 27.36
C GLU A 248 2.55 -12.12 26.74
N HIS A 249 2.26 -12.04 25.46
CA HIS A 249 2.19 -10.82 24.69
C HIS A 249 0.86 -10.69 23.97
N HIS A 250 0.43 -9.46 23.75
CA HIS A 250 -0.80 -9.12 23.05
C HIS A 250 -0.49 -8.53 21.67
N ILE A 251 -1.11 -9.09 20.63
CA ILE A 251 -1.03 -8.60 19.26
C ILE A 251 -2.39 -8.05 18.86
N LYS A 252 -2.42 -6.79 18.45
CA LYS A 252 -3.62 -6.15 17.94
C LYS A 252 -3.74 -6.32 16.44
N ALA A 253 -4.88 -6.85 15.99
CA ALA A 253 -5.19 -6.97 14.58
C ALA A 253 -6.48 -6.21 14.26
N ILE A 254 -6.41 -5.29 13.30
CA ILE A 254 -7.53 -4.43 12.90
C ILE A 254 -7.88 -4.73 11.44
N PRO A 255 -9.00 -5.44 11.18
CA PRO A 255 -9.48 -5.65 9.82
C PRO A 255 -10.14 -4.37 9.26
N VAL A 256 -9.80 -4.04 8.01
CA VAL A 256 -10.30 -2.84 7.33
C VAL A 256 -10.76 -3.19 5.93
N VAL A 257 -11.92 -2.68 5.53
CA VAL A 257 -12.40 -2.76 4.15
C VAL A 257 -12.39 -1.36 3.54
N LEU A 258 -11.58 -1.19 2.49
CA LEU A 258 -11.47 0.07 1.76
C LEU A 258 -12.78 0.40 1.05
N PRO A 259 -13.02 1.69 0.72
CA PRO A 259 -14.17 2.08 -0.09
C PRO A 259 -14.18 1.37 -1.45
N TYR A 260 -15.35 1.27 -2.06
CA TYR A 260 -15.47 0.92 -3.48
C TYR A 260 -14.79 2.02 -4.33
N LYS A 261 -14.19 1.64 -5.46
CA LYS A 261 -13.37 2.54 -6.29
C LYS A 261 -14.11 3.85 -6.68
N ASN A 262 -15.40 3.78 -7.03
CA ASN A 262 -16.18 4.96 -7.40
C ASN A 262 -16.46 5.92 -6.23
N ASN A 263 -16.20 5.48 -5.02
CA ASN A 263 -16.32 6.25 -3.79
C ASN A 263 -14.96 6.78 -3.28
N MET A 264 -13.88 6.57 -4.04
CA MET A 264 -12.54 7.05 -3.75
C MET A 264 -12.28 8.38 -4.46
N THR A 265 -11.57 9.26 -3.80
CA THR A 265 -11.03 10.49 -4.42
C THR A 265 -9.76 10.15 -5.21
N GLU A 266 -9.32 11.06 -6.10
CA GLU A 266 -8.03 10.92 -6.78
C GLU A 266 -6.86 10.82 -5.78
N ALA A 267 -6.93 11.54 -4.66
CA ALA A 267 -5.94 11.45 -3.59
C ALA A 267 -5.92 10.06 -2.94
N ASP A 268 -7.08 9.43 -2.71
CA ASP A 268 -7.19 8.06 -2.21
C ASP A 268 -6.54 7.06 -3.18
N ILE A 269 -6.89 7.17 -4.47
CA ILE A 269 -6.33 6.31 -5.52
C ILE A 269 -4.81 6.46 -5.60
N LYS A 270 -4.30 7.69 -5.53
CA LYS A 270 -2.87 7.96 -5.51
C LYS A 270 -2.18 7.38 -4.26
N ALA A 271 -2.80 7.49 -3.08
CA ALA A 271 -2.28 6.91 -1.84
C ALA A 271 -2.16 5.37 -1.93
N LEU A 272 -3.05 4.72 -2.68
CA LEU A 272 -3.01 3.28 -2.93
C LEU A 272 -1.99 2.89 -4.01
N GLY A 273 -1.45 3.87 -4.75
CA GLY A 273 -0.55 3.66 -5.88
C GLY A 273 -1.23 3.19 -7.16
N GLY A 274 -2.53 3.55 -7.34
CA GLY A 274 -3.37 3.18 -8.48
C GLY A 274 -4.35 2.07 -8.15
N VAL A 275 -5.48 2.05 -8.87
CA VAL A 275 -6.55 1.04 -8.70
C VAL A 275 -6.06 -0.36 -9.05
N GLU A 276 -5.21 -0.46 -10.06
CA GLU A 276 -4.58 -1.70 -10.54
C GLU A 276 -3.75 -2.40 -9.44
N ASN A 277 -3.20 -1.63 -8.53
CA ASN A 277 -2.40 -2.17 -7.43
C ASN A 277 -3.24 -2.70 -6.25
N MET A 278 -4.53 -2.41 -6.19
CA MET A 278 -5.38 -2.82 -5.06
C MET A 278 -5.42 -4.34 -4.91
N ARG A 279 -5.52 -5.08 -6.03
CA ARG A 279 -5.50 -6.54 -6.03
C ARG A 279 -4.19 -7.12 -5.50
N ILE A 280 -3.05 -6.52 -5.86
CA ILE A 280 -1.73 -6.99 -5.44
C ILE A 280 -1.48 -6.65 -3.97
N LYS A 281 -1.99 -5.50 -3.51
CA LYS A 281 -1.76 -4.95 -2.18
C LYS A 281 -2.83 -5.30 -1.15
N GLN A 282 -3.70 -6.29 -1.43
CA GLN A 282 -4.68 -6.80 -0.45
C GLN A 282 -4.02 -7.71 0.59
N GLY A 283 -4.63 -7.82 1.76
CA GLY A 283 -4.17 -8.75 2.79
C GLY A 283 -3.58 -8.08 4.02
N PHE A 284 -2.62 -8.76 4.62
CA PHE A 284 -1.99 -8.32 5.86
C PHE A 284 -0.98 -7.21 5.65
N TYR A 285 -0.92 -6.33 6.65
CA TYR A 285 0.03 -5.24 6.79
C TYR A 285 0.62 -5.31 8.20
N LEU A 286 1.87 -5.77 8.30
CA LEU A 286 2.58 -6.00 9.56
C LEU A 286 3.44 -4.80 9.89
N TYR A 287 3.23 -4.24 11.06
CA TYR A 287 3.99 -3.12 11.60
C TYR A 287 4.82 -3.56 12.81
N ARG A 288 6.02 -3.02 12.91
CA ARG A 288 6.90 -3.12 14.06
C ARG A 288 7.35 -1.71 14.43
N ASN A 289 7.00 -1.25 15.61
CA ASN A 289 7.27 0.13 16.04
C ASN A 289 6.83 1.17 15.00
N LYS A 290 5.56 1.11 14.55
CA LYS A 290 4.98 1.95 13.49
C LYS A 290 5.58 1.78 12.08
N ARG A 291 6.73 1.12 11.92
CA ARG A 291 7.32 0.82 10.62
C ARG A 291 6.61 -0.36 9.96
N LEU A 292 6.16 -0.16 8.73
CA LEU A 292 5.59 -1.25 7.92
C LEU A 292 6.72 -2.19 7.44
N ILE A 293 6.63 -3.49 7.78
CA ILE A 293 7.62 -4.50 7.45
C ILE A 293 7.18 -5.32 6.25
N ILE A 294 5.97 -5.85 6.31
CA ILE A 294 5.38 -6.70 5.28
C ILE A 294 4.00 -6.18 4.95
N TRP A 295 3.66 -6.18 3.66
CA TRP A 295 2.35 -5.73 3.20
C TRP A 295 1.86 -6.48 1.97
N GLY A 296 0.54 -6.48 1.80
CA GLY A 296 -0.10 -7.00 0.60
C GLY A 296 0.03 -8.52 0.46
N THR A 297 -0.01 -9.29 1.55
CA THR A 297 0.08 -10.75 1.53
C THR A 297 -1.05 -11.39 2.34
N TRP A 298 -1.50 -12.56 1.88
CA TRP A 298 -2.37 -13.45 2.64
C TRP A 298 -1.63 -14.67 3.20
N PHE A 299 -0.28 -14.64 3.22
CA PHE A 299 0.58 -15.75 3.67
C PHE A 299 0.21 -17.10 3.01
N GLY A 300 0.17 -17.10 1.67
CA GLY A 300 -0.11 -18.29 0.85
C GLY A 300 -1.56 -18.46 0.41
N ALA A 301 -2.52 -17.72 0.98
CA ALA A 301 -3.89 -17.76 0.48
C ALA A 301 -4.06 -16.92 -0.80
N GLN A 302 -5.02 -17.33 -1.65
CA GLN A 302 -5.24 -16.71 -2.95
C GLN A 302 -5.73 -15.26 -2.85
N ARG A 303 -5.21 -14.40 -3.73
CA ARG A 303 -5.69 -13.05 -3.97
C ARG A 303 -6.74 -13.05 -5.06
N THR A 304 -7.89 -12.44 -4.82
CA THR A 304 -8.97 -12.33 -5.80
C THR A 304 -9.33 -10.87 -6.06
N GLU A 305 -9.99 -10.59 -7.15
CA GLU A 305 -10.50 -9.26 -7.46
C GLU A 305 -11.55 -8.80 -6.45
N LEU A 306 -12.43 -9.71 -6.03
CA LEU A 306 -13.50 -9.41 -5.07
C LEU A 306 -13.00 -9.09 -3.67
N THR A 307 -11.79 -9.52 -3.31
CA THR A 307 -11.18 -9.27 -2.01
C THR A 307 -10.16 -8.12 -2.01
N LYS A 308 -10.04 -7.37 -3.12
CA LYS A 308 -9.04 -6.30 -3.29
C LYS A 308 -9.13 -5.17 -2.28
N ASN A 309 -10.30 -4.95 -1.68
CA ASN A 309 -10.53 -3.93 -0.67
C ASN A 309 -10.21 -4.41 0.75
N ALA A 310 -9.97 -5.70 0.95
CA ALA A 310 -9.74 -6.29 2.27
C ALA A 310 -8.28 -6.10 2.72
N ARG A 311 -8.09 -5.56 3.93
CA ARG A 311 -6.79 -5.36 4.57
C ARG A 311 -6.87 -5.67 6.05
N ILE A 312 -5.80 -6.16 6.63
CA ILE A 312 -5.67 -6.41 8.07
C ILE A 312 -4.37 -5.80 8.56
N MET A 313 -4.49 -4.85 9.46
CA MET A 313 -3.38 -4.19 10.12
C MET A 313 -2.99 -5.00 11.35
N ILE A 314 -1.69 -5.26 11.54
CA ILE A 314 -1.16 -5.98 12.70
C ILE A 314 0.05 -5.22 13.22
N ASP A 315 0.04 -4.90 14.52
CA ASP A 315 1.18 -4.32 15.22
C ASP A 315 1.87 -5.42 16.05
N ILE A 316 3.17 -5.64 15.79
CA ILE A 316 3.98 -6.66 16.41
C ILE A 316 4.98 -5.99 17.36
N PRO A 317 5.03 -6.37 18.64
CA PRO A 317 6.06 -5.90 19.56
C PRO A 317 7.43 -6.54 19.23
N ASN A 318 8.51 -5.84 19.58
CA ASN A 318 9.90 -6.29 19.34
C ASN A 318 10.23 -7.65 19.98
N SER A 319 9.60 -7.95 21.11
CA SER A 319 9.78 -9.21 21.86
C SER A 319 9.35 -10.45 21.07
N LEU A 320 8.56 -10.30 20.02
CA LEU A 320 8.07 -11.39 19.19
C LEU A 320 8.83 -11.56 17.87
N ASP A 321 9.93 -10.82 17.64
CA ASP A 321 10.72 -10.89 16.40
C ASP A 321 11.17 -12.32 16.08
N ASP A 322 11.53 -13.13 17.09
CA ASP A 322 12.00 -14.51 16.92
C ASP A 322 10.87 -15.46 16.51
N ILE A 323 9.67 -15.24 17.04
CA ILE A 323 8.49 -16.07 16.73
C ILE A 323 7.98 -15.82 15.33
N TRP A 324 8.05 -14.54 14.88
CA TRP A 324 7.68 -14.16 13.53
C TRP A 324 8.76 -14.42 12.48
N LEU A 325 9.94 -14.92 12.90
CA LEU A 325 11.09 -15.18 12.04
C LEU A 325 11.39 -14.00 11.12
N ILE A 326 11.35 -12.78 11.68
CA ILE A 326 11.66 -11.57 10.94
C ILE A 326 13.14 -11.60 10.57
N ASP A 327 13.45 -11.56 9.28
CA ASP A 327 14.83 -11.58 8.80
C ASP A 327 15.57 -10.25 9.10
N VAL A 328 16.90 -10.29 8.99
CA VAL A 328 17.77 -9.12 9.22
C VAL A 328 17.38 -7.94 8.33
N MET A 329 16.98 -8.22 7.10
CA MET A 329 16.58 -7.23 6.10
C MET A 329 15.12 -6.79 6.24
N LYS A 330 14.38 -7.35 7.20
CA LYS A 330 12.97 -7.06 7.45
C LYS A 330 12.08 -7.21 6.18
N LYS A 331 12.43 -8.16 5.30
CA LYS A 331 11.70 -8.44 4.05
C LYS A 331 10.74 -9.62 4.18
N ASN A 332 11.07 -10.56 5.05
CA ASN A 332 10.31 -11.78 5.25
C ASN A 332 9.89 -11.89 6.70
N ALA A 333 8.67 -12.36 6.91
CA ALA A 333 8.20 -12.86 8.20
C ALA A 333 7.33 -14.08 7.94
N SER A 334 7.35 -15.00 8.88
CA SER A 334 6.47 -16.16 8.88
C SER A 334 5.44 -15.97 9.98
N MET A 335 4.17 -15.98 9.61
CA MET A 335 3.09 -15.84 10.60
C MET A 335 2.99 -17.11 11.44
N PRO A 336 3.10 -17.02 12.78
CA PRO A 336 2.95 -18.17 13.66
C PRO A 336 1.58 -18.85 13.48
N LYS A 337 1.53 -20.18 13.54
CA LYS A 337 0.27 -20.94 13.35
C LYS A 337 -0.82 -20.53 14.37
N LYS A 338 -0.44 -20.22 15.63
CA LYS A 338 -1.37 -19.74 16.67
C LYS A 338 -2.07 -18.45 16.21
N VAL A 339 -1.29 -17.51 15.67
CA VAL A 339 -1.80 -16.23 15.12
C VAL A 339 -2.66 -16.46 13.88
N GLN A 340 -2.23 -17.32 12.94
CA GLN A 340 -3.03 -17.66 11.76
C GLN A 340 -4.40 -18.20 12.14
N ASN A 341 -4.47 -19.12 13.11
CA ASN A 341 -5.72 -19.71 13.58
C ASN A 341 -6.62 -18.65 14.24
N ALA A 342 -6.07 -17.78 15.08
CA ALA A 342 -6.83 -16.72 15.73
C ALA A 342 -7.40 -15.71 14.71
N LEU A 343 -6.65 -15.41 13.65
CA LEU A 343 -7.06 -14.47 12.60
C LEU A 343 -8.02 -15.07 11.57
N ARG A 344 -8.21 -16.39 11.54
CA ARG A 344 -8.99 -17.07 10.49
C ARG A 344 -10.40 -16.47 10.32
N LYS A 345 -11.13 -16.30 11.42
CA LYS A 345 -12.48 -15.73 11.39
C LYS A 345 -12.46 -14.26 10.90
N ALA A 346 -11.47 -13.48 11.32
CA ALA A 346 -11.34 -12.10 10.87
C ALA A 346 -11.01 -12.00 9.38
N VAL A 347 -10.15 -12.89 8.87
CA VAL A 347 -9.85 -12.99 7.44
C VAL A 347 -11.11 -13.32 6.63
N GLU A 348 -11.91 -14.28 7.09
CA GLU A 348 -13.19 -14.64 6.47
C GLU A 348 -14.13 -13.43 6.46
N THR A 349 -14.36 -12.79 7.62
CA THR A 349 -15.26 -11.63 7.75
C THR A 349 -14.83 -10.44 6.88
N VAL A 350 -13.53 -10.09 6.85
CA VAL A 350 -13.05 -8.96 6.04
C VAL A 350 -13.15 -9.25 4.55
N LYS A 351 -12.88 -10.50 4.13
CA LYS A 351 -13.03 -10.94 2.75
C LYS A 351 -14.50 -10.90 2.31
N GLU A 352 -15.41 -11.47 3.09
CA GLU A 352 -16.85 -11.43 2.82
C GLU A 352 -17.36 -9.97 2.73
N THR A 353 -16.93 -9.10 3.65
CA THR A 353 -17.32 -7.69 3.61
C THR A 353 -16.78 -7.00 2.36
N SER A 354 -15.57 -7.34 1.91
CA SER A 354 -15.00 -6.83 0.65
C SER A 354 -15.80 -7.33 -0.55
N VAL A 355 -16.13 -8.62 -0.61
CA VAL A 355 -16.98 -9.22 -1.65
C VAL A 355 -18.32 -8.51 -1.72
N ARG A 356 -19.00 -8.32 -0.58
CA ARG A 356 -20.27 -7.57 -0.53
C ARG A 356 -20.13 -6.16 -1.11
N ARG A 357 -19.05 -5.44 -0.79
CA ARG A 357 -18.82 -4.10 -1.36
C ARG A 357 -18.63 -4.09 -2.87
N GLU A 358 -17.94 -5.10 -3.42
CA GLU A 358 -17.76 -5.22 -4.87
C GLU A 358 -19.06 -5.68 -5.57
N THR A 359 -19.88 -6.50 -4.91
CA THR A 359 -21.13 -7.04 -5.49
C THR A 359 -22.34 -6.14 -5.26
N ASP A 360 -22.30 -5.24 -4.26
CA ASP A 360 -23.39 -4.32 -3.94
C ASP A 360 -23.51 -3.14 -4.93
N ARG A 361 -23.02 -3.24 -6.14
CA ARG A 361 -23.18 -2.29 -7.26
C ARG A 361 -23.29 -0.80 -6.84
N GLY A 362 -22.69 -0.40 -5.74
CA GLY A 362 -22.76 0.96 -5.20
C GLY A 362 -24.16 1.35 -4.67
N ARG A 363 -24.98 0.38 -4.30
CA ARG A 363 -26.29 0.66 -3.67
C ARG A 363 -26.07 1.42 -2.37
N ASP A 364 -26.38 2.70 -2.40
CA ASP A 364 -26.42 3.51 -1.19
C ASP A 364 -27.64 3.05 -0.37
N ASN A 365 -27.40 2.34 0.73
CA ASN A 365 -28.44 1.81 1.63
C ASN A 365 -29.30 2.90 2.30
N GLN A 366 -29.07 4.18 1.98
CA GLN A 366 -29.83 5.30 2.55
C GLN A 366 -31.13 5.60 1.81
N GLN A 367 -31.36 5.04 0.63
CA GLN A 367 -32.66 5.18 -0.05
C GLN A 367 -33.36 3.83 -0.07
N LYS A 368 -34.36 3.68 0.78
CA LYS A 368 -35.33 2.57 0.81
C LYS A 368 -36.24 2.53 -0.43
N LYS A 369 -35.73 2.88 -1.60
CA LYS A 369 -36.46 2.69 -2.87
C LYS A 369 -36.06 1.33 -3.42
N GLN A 370 -37.05 0.51 -3.66
CA GLN A 370 -36.90 -0.78 -4.31
C GLN A 370 -36.47 -0.53 -5.77
N ILE A 371 -35.16 -0.69 -6.06
CA ILE A 371 -34.63 -0.49 -7.41
C ILE A 371 -34.85 -1.76 -8.22
N THR A 372 -35.49 -1.62 -9.38
CA THR A 372 -35.67 -2.71 -10.34
C THR A 372 -34.47 -2.79 -11.28
N PHE A 373 -33.75 -3.90 -11.23
CA PHE A 373 -32.61 -4.16 -12.11
C PHE A 373 -33.02 -4.92 -13.35
N ILE A 374 -32.34 -4.67 -14.47
CA ILE A 374 -32.57 -5.42 -15.71
C ILE A 374 -32.07 -6.86 -15.59
N TRP A 375 -30.98 -7.10 -14.86
CA TRP A 375 -30.44 -8.41 -14.61
C TRP A 375 -30.65 -8.84 -13.18
N ASP A 376 -31.30 -9.98 -12.97
CA ASP A 376 -31.39 -10.68 -11.69
C ASP A 376 -30.25 -11.66 -11.53
N ARG A 377 -29.58 -11.63 -10.37
CA ARG A 377 -28.58 -12.61 -9.96
C ARG A 377 -29.26 -13.64 -9.07
N ILE A 378 -29.37 -14.84 -9.56
CA ILE A 378 -30.12 -15.93 -8.91
C ILE A 378 -29.15 -17.01 -8.45
N GLU A 379 -29.24 -17.42 -7.18
CA GLU A 379 -28.43 -18.52 -6.66
C GLU A 379 -29.01 -19.89 -7.12
N ASP A 380 -28.10 -20.77 -7.55
CA ASP A 380 -28.50 -22.15 -7.93
C ASP A 380 -28.77 -22.95 -6.67
N LEU A 381 -30.05 -23.27 -6.43
CA LEU A 381 -30.48 -24.03 -5.26
C LEU A 381 -29.93 -25.47 -5.23
N LYS A 382 -29.52 -26.02 -6.39
CA LYS A 382 -28.91 -27.35 -6.48
C LYS A 382 -27.43 -27.35 -6.19
N ASN A 383 -26.75 -26.21 -6.43
CA ASN A 383 -25.33 -26.02 -6.20
C ASN A 383 -25.11 -24.71 -5.43
N PRO A 384 -25.25 -24.68 -4.10
CA PRO A 384 -25.09 -23.51 -3.29
C PRO A 384 -23.74 -22.82 -3.53
N GLY A 385 -23.77 -21.50 -3.68
CA GLY A 385 -22.57 -20.72 -4.02
C GLY A 385 -22.35 -20.51 -5.52
N PHE A 386 -23.12 -21.16 -6.39
CA PHE A 386 -23.15 -20.86 -7.82
C PHE A 386 -24.33 -19.94 -8.16
N PHE A 387 -24.12 -19.07 -9.11
CA PHE A 387 -25.10 -18.07 -9.51
C PHE A 387 -25.24 -18.04 -11.03
N TYR A 388 -26.45 -17.77 -11.49
CA TYR A 388 -26.73 -17.48 -12.87
C TYR A 388 -27.50 -16.15 -12.99
N TYR A 389 -27.50 -15.58 -14.17
CA TYR A 389 -28.10 -14.29 -14.43
C TYR A 389 -29.26 -14.43 -15.41
N LYS A 390 -30.38 -13.79 -15.07
CA LYS A 390 -31.59 -13.72 -15.93
C LYS A 390 -32.01 -12.28 -16.10
N ILE A 391 -32.63 -12.00 -17.22
CA ILE A 391 -33.30 -10.71 -17.44
C ILE A 391 -34.56 -10.68 -16.59
N ASN A 392 -34.74 -9.58 -15.87
CA ASN A 392 -35.88 -9.38 -14.98
C ASN A 392 -37.17 -9.16 -15.79
N ARG A 393 -38.05 -10.18 -15.79
CA ARG A 393 -39.33 -10.12 -16.46
C ARG A 393 -40.34 -9.22 -15.76
N GLU A 394 -40.04 -8.81 -14.53
CA GLU A 394 -40.91 -7.90 -13.76
C GLU A 394 -40.58 -6.44 -13.99
N SER A 395 -39.56 -6.10 -14.79
CA SER A 395 -39.28 -4.71 -15.13
C SER A 395 -40.43 -4.10 -15.96
N GLU A 396 -40.75 -2.83 -15.72
CA GLU A 396 -41.85 -2.15 -16.36
C GLU A 396 -41.71 -2.12 -17.90
N ILE A 397 -40.47 -1.96 -18.39
CA ILE A 397 -40.19 -2.01 -19.83
C ILE A 397 -40.53 -3.37 -20.42
N PHE A 398 -40.16 -4.47 -19.71
CA PHE A 398 -40.44 -5.82 -20.18
C PHE A 398 -41.96 -6.09 -20.22
N LYS A 399 -42.68 -5.73 -19.15
CA LYS A 399 -44.13 -5.87 -19.07
C LYS A 399 -44.82 -5.07 -20.19
N LEU A 400 -44.37 -3.84 -20.45
CA LEU A 400 -44.87 -2.99 -21.50
C LEU A 400 -44.66 -3.63 -22.88
N VAL A 401 -43.47 -4.15 -23.18
CA VAL A 401 -43.19 -4.83 -24.45
C VAL A 401 -44.16 -6.02 -24.63
N ARG A 402 -44.29 -6.87 -23.61
CA ARG A 402 -45.19 -8.03 -23.67
C ARG A 402 -46.68 -7.66 -23.90
N SER A 403 -47.12 -6.54 -23.29
CA SER A 403 -48.53 -6.14 -23.41
C SER A 403 -48.92 -5.62 -24.81
N LYS A 404 -47.90 -5.24 -25.63
CA LYS A 404 -48.10 -4.73 -26.98
C LYS A 404 -47.90 -5.77 -28.09
N LEU A 405 -47.50 -6.98 -27.74
CA LEU A 405 -47.21 -8.09 -28.67
C LEU A 405 -48.29 -9.16 -28.57
N ASP A 406 -48.57 -9.82 -29.70
CA ASP A 406 -49.39 -11.02 -29.73
C ASP A 406 -48.63 -12.26 -29.16
N ASP A 407 -49.30 -13.38 -28.99
CA ASP A 407 -48.74 -14.59 -28.39
C ASP A 407 -47.57 -15.17 -29.19
N GLU A 408 -47.62 -15.08 -30.54
CA GLU A 408 -46.55 -15.55 -31.40
C GLU A 408 -45.29 -14.70 -31.27
N ALA A 409 -45.43 -13.39 -31.33
CA ALA A 409 -44.32 -12.43 -31.16
C ALA A 409 -43.71 -12.50 -29.72
N ASN A 410 -44.57 -12.70 -28.70
CA ASN A 410 -44.10 -12.88 -27.33
C ASN A 410 -43.24 -14.15 -27.21
N THR A 411 -43.55 -15.23 -27.93
CA THR A 411 -42.73 -16.45 -27.94
C THR A 411 -41.33 -16.18 -28.52
N TYR A 412 -41.22 -15.46 -29.63
CA TYR A 412 -39.92 -15.08 -30.21
C TYR A 412 -39.11 -14.19 -29.31
N VAL A 413 -39.77 -13.26 -28.61
CA VAL A 413 -39.07 -12.38 -27.63
C VAL A 413 -38.48 -13.20 -26.46
N GLU A 414 -39.22 -14.18 -25.92
CA GLU A 414 -38.71 -15.04 -24.86
C GLU A 414 -37.57 -15.95 -25.34
N GLU A 415 -37.62 -16.48 -26.57
CA GLU A 415 -36.51 -17.20 -27.18
C GLU A 415 -35.27 -16.33 -27.31
N LEU A 416 -35.41 -15.12 -27.87
CA LEU A 416 -34.32 -14.16 -28.01
C LEU A 416 -33.68 -13.83 -26.65
N ILE A 417 -34.49 -13.57 -25.64
CA ILE A 417 -33.98 -13.29 -24.29
C ILE A 417 -33.26 -14.51 -23.70
N THR A 418 -33.80 -15.72 -23.93
CA THR A 418 -33.15 -16.93 -23.48
C THR A 418 -31.79 -17.13 -24.11
N GLU A 419 -31.64 -16.81 -25.40
CA GLU A 419 -30.32 -16.83 -26.07
C GLU A 419 -29.37 -15.77 -25.56
N ILE A 420 -29.85 -14.56 -25.25
CA ILE A 420 -29.05 -13.49 -24.61
C ILE A 420 -28.56 -13.94 -23.21
N GLU A 421 -29.43 -14.59 -22.42
CA GLU A 421 -29.08 -15.10 -21.09
C GLU A 421 -28.01 -16.20 -21.15
N LYS A 422 -28.13 -17.13 -22.12
CA LYS A 422 -27.14 -18.20 -22.34
C LYS A 422 -25.84 -17.71 -22.95
N GLY A 423 -25.92 -16.69 -23.83
CA GLY A 423 -24.79 -16.11 -24.56
C GLY A 423 -24.02 -15.03 -23.79
N LEU A 424 -24.29 -14.83 -22.50
CA LEU A 424 -23.59 -13.81 -21.72
C LEU A 424 -22.07 -14.10 -21.68
N PRO A 425 -21.19 -13.21 -22.18
CA PRO A 425 -19.76 -13.46 -22.31
C PRO A 425 -19.05 -13.26 -20.97
N ILE A 426 -19.38 -14.12 -19.99
CA ILE A 426 -18.92 -13.99 -18.59
C ILE A 426 -17.39 -13.98 -18.47
N GLN A 427 -16.70 -14.83 -19.26
CA GLN A 427 -15.24 -14.91 -19.21
C GLN A 427 -14.58 -13.66 -19.73
N ASP A 428 -15.03 -13.14 -20.86
CA ASP A 428 -14.49 -11.91 -21.46
C ASP A 428 -14.76 -10.71 -20.56
N LEU A 429 -15.98 -10.58 -20.03
CA LEU A 429 -16.34 -9.52 -19.07
C LEU A 429 -15.48 -9.58 -17.81
N TYR A 430 -15.16 -10.79 -17.33
CA TYR A 430 -14.27 -10.98 -16.17
C TYR A 430 -12.84 -10.55 -16.49
N ILE A 431 -12.29 -10.99 -17.62
CA ILE A 431 -10.94 -10.64 -18.07
C ILE A 431 -10.83 -9.12 -18.27
N ASP A 432 -11.76 -8.52 -18.99
CA ASP A 432 -11.77 -7.09 -19.27
C ASP A 432 -11.94 -6.27 -17.98
N SER A 433 -12.78 -6.73 -17.06
CA SER A 433 -12.93 -6.10 -15.73
C SER A 433 -11.64 -6.18 -14.93
N CYS A 434 -10.94 -7.32 -14.94
CA CYS A 434 -9.65 -7.47 -14.27
C CYS A 434 -8.57 -6.55 -14.85
N ASN A 435 -8.63 -6.29 -16.15
CA ASN A 435 -7.71 -5.41 -16.86
C ASN A 435 -8.10 -3.92 -16.79
N ASN A 436 -9.23 -3.58 -16.14
CA ASN A 436 -9.81 -2.24 -16.09
C ASN A 436 -10.08 -1.61 -17.47
N VAL A 437 -10.36 -2.43 -18.48
CA VAL A 437 -10.65 -1.99 -19.84
C VAL A 437 -12.15 -2.00 -20.17
N VAL A 438 -13.00 -2.46 -19.25
CA VAL A 438 -14.46 -2.35 -19.40
C VAL A 438 -14.85 -0.88 -19.34
N LYS A 439 -15.33 -0.36 -20.47
CA LYS A 439 -15.99 0.94 -20.50
C LYS A 439 -17.50 0.70 -20.43
N GLU A 440 -18.14 1.35 -19.48
CA GLU A 440 -19.61 1.49 -19.60
C GLU A 440 -19.88 2.19 -20.93
N ILE A 441 -20.87 1.69 -21.69
CA ILE A 441 -21.35 2.37 -22.88
C ILE A 441 -21.83 3.75 -22.44
N SER A 442 -20.96 4.77 -22.62
CA SER A 442 -21.33 6.15 -22.36
C SER A 442 -22.26 6.57 -23.48
N ILE A 443 -23.50 6.80 -23.15
CA ILE A 443 -24.46 7.39 -24.07
C ILE A 443 -24.20 8.90 -23.97
N ASP A 444 -23.32 9.43 -24.82
CA ASP A 444 -23.19 10.86 -25.04
C ASP A 444 -24.54 11.35 -25.63
N GLY A 445 -25.26 12.22 -24.90
CA GLY A 445 -26.65 12.54 -25.17
C GLY A 445 -27.66 11.88 -24.23
N ARG A 446 -27.22 11.15 -23.26
CA ARG A 446 -27.96 10.29 -22.30
C ARG A 446 -29.19 10.96 -21.70
N ASP A 447 -29.08 12.21 -21.27
CA ASP A 447 -30.17 12.94 -20.61
C ASP A 447 -31.37 13.12 -21.53
N ASN A 448 -31.16 13.25 -22.83
CA ASN A 448 -32.25 13.43 -23.79
C ASN A 448 -32.85 12.09 -24.22
N GLU A 449 -32.01 11.08 -24.41
CA GLU A 449 -32.47 9.73 -24.74
C GLU A 449 -33.23 9.09 -23.55
N LEU A 450 -32.72 9.22 -22.33
CA LEU A 450 -33.42 8.75 -21.13
C LEU A 450 -34.72 9.49 -20.91
N PHE A 451 -34.76 10.79 -21.21
CA PHE A 451 -35.98 11.57 -21.16
C PHE A 451 -37.03 11.08 -22.16
N GLN A 452 -36.64 10.80 -23.41
CA GLN A 452 -37.57 10.26 -24.42
C GLN A 452 -38.05 8.85 -24.04
N LYS A 453 -37.18 7.99 -23.53
CA LYS A 453 -37.57 6.65 -23.02
C LYS A 453 -38.52 6.76 -21.83
N ALA A 454 -38.26 7.68 -20.90
CA ALA A 454 -39.15 7.90 -19.75
C ALA A 454 -40.55 8.41 -20.23
N LEU A 455 -40.59 9.36 -21.16
CA LEU A 455 -41.85 9.83 -21.76
C LEU A 455 -42.59 8.67 -22.41
N PHE A 456 -41.91 7.82 -23.19
CA PHE A 456 -42.52 6.67 -23.83
C PHE A 456 -43.16 5.71 -22.80
N VAL A 457 -42.47 5.42 -21.70
CA VAL A 457 -42.99 4.57 -20.60
C VAL A 457 -44.21 5.24 -19.95
N ILE A 458 -44.11 6.53 -19.59
CA ILE A 458 -45.23 7.30 -18.98
C ILE A 458 -46.46 7.29 -19.86
N GLU A 459 -46.31 7.60 -21.14
CA GLU A 459 -47.46 7.66 -22.08
C GLU A 459 -48.18 6.30 -22.20
N ASN A 460 -47.44 5.20 -22.18
CA ASN A 460 -48.04 3.86 -22.21
C ASN A 460 -48.59 3.38 -20.84
N CYS A 461 -48.11 3.94 -19.73
CA CYS A 461 -48.67 3.68 -18.40
C CYS A 461 -49.95 4.42 -18.11
N LYS A 462 -50.24 5.55 -18.80
CA LYS A 462 -51.45 6.33 -18.63
C LYS A 462 -52.73 5.51 -18.90
N ASP A 463 -52.67 4.56 -19.84
CA ASP A 463 -53.81 3.67 -20.17
C ASP A 463 -54.20 2.79 -18.96
N VAL A 464 -53.28 2.57 -18.01
CA VAL A 464 -53.48 1.67 -16.87
C VAL A 464 -53.65 2.41 -15.55
N TYR A 465 -52.89 3.51 -15.36
CA TYR A 465 -52.81 4.22 -14.07
C TYR A 465 -53.54 5.56 -14.07
N GLY A 466 -53.97 6.07 -15.24
CA GLY A 466 -54.62 7.36 -15.39
C GLY A 466 -53.69 8.43 -15.91
N ASP A 467 -54.27 9.59 -16.25
CA ASP A 467 -53.58 10.73 -16.88
C ASP A 467 -53.68 12.04 -16.07
N THR A 468 -54.22 11.98 -14.86
CA THR A 468 -54.23 13.16 -13.98
C THR A 468 -52.81 13.54 -13.51
N PRO A 469 -52.58 14.80 -13.11
CA PRO A 469 -51.27 15.20 -12.58
C PRO A 469 -50.76 14.34 -11.42
N ASP A 470 -51.67 13.90 -10.58
CA ASP A 470 -51.31 13.03 -9.43
C ASP A 470 -50.93 11.61 -9.91
N ASP A 471 -51.66 11.05 -10.89
CA ASP A 471 -51.35 9.74 -11.50
C ASP A 471 -49.97 9.79 -12.21
N ILE A 472 -49.72 10.85 -12.99
CA ILE A 472 -48.42 11.03 -13.66
C ILE A 472 -47.28 11.15 -12.66
N LYS A 473 -47.49 11.82 -11.54
CA LYS A 473 -46.53 11.96 -10.49
C LYS A 473 -46.21 10.58 -9.83
N GLU A 474 -47.24 9.76 -9.59
CA GLU A 474 -47.11 8.42 -9.08
C GLU A 474 -46.32 7.54 -10.07
N ILE A 475 -46.62 7.57 -11.35
CA ILE A 475 -45.89 6.86 -12.41
C ILE A 475 -44.41 7.26 -12.38
N ILE A 476 -44.09 8.55 -12.29
CA ILE A 476 -42.71 9.04 -12.25
C ILE A 476 -42.02 8.52 -11.01
N GLU A 477 -42.61 8.61 -9.82
CA GLU A 477 -41.96 8.28 -8.57
C GLU A 477 -41.84 6.78 -8.31
N GLU A 478 -42.88 6.02 -8.63
CA GLU A 478 -42.96 4.60 -8.27
C GLU A 478 -42.57 3.66 -9.40
N ARG A 479 -42.57 4.13 -10.66
CA ARG A 479 -42.20 3.30 -11.81
C ARG A 479 -40.94 3.76 -12.51
N ILE A 480 -40.85 5.05 -12.89
CA ILE A 480 -39.64 5.54 -13.57
C ILE A 480 -38.46 5.65 -12.63
N MET A 481 -38.63 6.28 -11.48
CA MET A 481 -37.52 6.54 -10.55
C MET A 481 -37.17 5.33 -9.67
N THR A 482 -37.71 4.16 -9.96
CA THR A 482 -37.29 2.86 -9.36
C THR A 482 -36.49 2.01 -10.35
N GLU A 483 -36.55 2.29 -11.65
CA GLU A 483 -35.77 1.55 -12.66
C GLU A 483 -34.32 2.02 -12.72
N GLU A 484 -33.37 1.08 -12.65
CA GLU A 484 -31.92 1.34 -12.63
C GLU A 484 -31.47 2.27 -13.76
N MET A 485 -31.99 2.06 -14.98
CA MET A 485 -31.57 2.83 -16.13
C MET A 485 -31.89 4.32 -16.03
N PHE A 486 -33.01 4.69 -15.39
CA PHE A 486 -33.43 6.08 -15.24
C PHE A 486 -32.75 6.79 -14.07
N LEU A 487 -32.24 6.03 -13.07
CA LEU A 487 -31.49 6.59 -11.95
C LEU A 487 -30.10 7.10 -12.36
N LYS A 488 -29.64 6.80 -13.57
CA LYS A 488 -28.33 7.26 -14.08
C LYS A 488 -28.29 8.74 -14.46
N SER A 489 -29.45 9.46 -14.42
CA SER A 489 -29.51 10.90 -14.68
C SER A 489 -30.12 11.66 -13.51
N ASP A 490 -29.27 12.41 -12.78
CA ASP A 490 -29.70 13.24 -11.65
C ASP A 490 -30.71 14.33 -12.04
N LYS A 491 -30.79 14.69 -13.34
CA LYS A 491 -31.64 15.75 -13.85
C LYS A 491 -32.97 15.25 -14.43
N LEU A 492 -33.12 13.94 -14.63
CA LEU A 492 -34.28 13.38 -15.33
C LEU A 492 -35.58 13.70 -14.60
N LYS A 493 -35.67 13.46 -13.31
CA LYS A 493 -36.85 13.75 -12.49
C LYS A 493 -37.31 15.21 -12.67
N THR A 494 -36.37 16.15 -12.52
CA THR A 494 -36.63 17.57 -12.65
C THR A 494 -37.15 17.94 -14.05
N LYS A 495 -36.58 17.31 -15.11
CA LYS A 495 -37.04 17.52 -16.49
C LYS A 495 -38.45 16.99 -16.70
N LEU A 496 -38.77 15.80 -16.16
CA LEU A 496 -40.13 15.23 -16.27
C LEU A 496 -41.15 16.07 -15.54
N TYR A 497 -40.86 16.49 -14.29
CA TYR A 497 -41.75 17.37 -13.53
C TYR A 497 -42.02 18.70 -14.27
N LYS A 498 -40.98 19.30 -14.86
CA LYS A 498 -41.12 20.51 -15.65
C LYS A 498 -41.97 20.30 -16.92
N TYR A 499 -41.81 19.16 -17.59
CA TYR A 499 -42.53 18.81 -18.80
C TYR A 499 -44.02 18.62 -18.54
N PHE A 500 -44.40 17.92 -17.50
CA PHE A 500 -45.78 17.64 -17.12
C PHE A 500 -46.39 18.73 -16.22
N LYS A 501 -45.63 19.80 -15.90
CA LYS A 501 -46.06 20.92 -15.02
C LYS A 501 -46.53 20.46 -13.63
N LEU A 502 -45.82 19.49 -13.05
CA LEU A 502 -46.05 18.92 -11.73
C LEU A 502 -45.35 19.74 -10.64
#